data_09bc9ada4db775c82778aa924b80163b
#
_entry.id   09bc9ada4db775c82778aa924b80163b
#
_cell.length_a   1.000
_cell.length_b   1.000
_cell.length_c   1.000
_cell.angle_alpha   90.00
_cell.angle_beta   90.00
_cell.angle_gamma   90.00
#
_symmetry.space_group_name_H-M   'P 1'
#
loop_
_entity.id
_entity.type
_entity.pdbx_description
1 polymer ?
#
loop_
_entity_poly.entity_id
_entity_poly.type
_entity_poly.pdbx_seq_one_letter_code
_entity_poly.pdbx_strand_id
1 'polypeptide(L)'
;IIQNSGLNVIAGDDLADARRGDRRPKDRTEVYAEQAGWLAQNPSEVVVLQAARVGGLGITACPNEVYAATGLKLKAQSPLATTMNVTLANGASGYIPPPEQFPLGGYTTWPARTAGLEVGAEPKILDGLLSLLEDVSGASRRPAIDPYPPEVRERIRVALAAAGNT
;
A
#
# COMPACT_ATOMS: atom_id res chain seq x y z
N ILE A 1 -8.99 9.47 5.24
CA ILE A 1 -7.72 10.16 4.89
C ILE A 1 -6.59 9.30 5.40
N ILE A 2 -5.70 8.94 4.52
CA ILE A 2 -4.49 8.19 4.85
C ILE A 2 -3.29 9.10 4.68
N GLN A 3 -2.44 9.18 5.70
CA GLN A 3 -1.29 10.07 5.67
C GLN A 3 -0.17 9.49 4.79
N ASN A 4 0.50 10.36 4.05
CA ASN A 4 1.70 10.01 3.31
C ASN A 4 2.87 9.76 4.26
N SER A 5 3.64 8.71 3.99
CA SER A 5 4.79 8.30 4.82
C SER A 5 6.11 8.97 4.43
N GLY A 6 6.10 9.91 3.51
CA GLY A 6 7.29 10.49 2.86
C GLY A 6 8.32 11.18 3.75
N LEU A 7 8.40 10.80 5.01
CA LEU A 7 9.26 11.46 5.99
C LEU A 7 10.61 10.74 6.13
N ASN A 8 11.68 11.46 5.85
CA ASN A 8 13.05 11.26 6.36
C ASN A 8 13.90 10.13 5.75
N VAL A 9 13.74 9.81 4.47
CA VAL A 9 14.58 8.78 3.86
C VAL A 9 15.72 9.34 3.01
N ILE A 10 15.73 10.64 2.73
CA ILE A 10 16.75 11.28 1.89
C ILE A 10 17.41 12.42 2.66
N ALA A 11 18.75 12.43 2.67
CA ALA A 11 19.55 13.46 3.31
C ALA A 11 19.26 14.86 2.73
N GLY A 12 19.41 15.90 3.55
CA GLY A 12 19.03 17.26 3.19
C GLY A 12 19.74 17.85 1.96
N ASP A 13 20.96 17.43 1.70
CA ASP A 13 21.75 17.90 0.56
C ASP A 13 21.18 17.41 -0.77
N ASP A 14 20.74 16.16 -0.85
CA ASP A 14 20.11 15.58 -2.04
C ASP A 14 18.81 16.30 -2.39
N LEU A 15 18.04 16.69 -1.36
CA LEU A 15 16.82 17.46 -1.52
C LEU A 15 17.07 18.88 -2.04
N ALA A 16 18.14 19.52 -1.57
CA ALA A 16 18.53 20.87 -2.02
C ALA A 16 18.94 20.88 -3.49
N ASP A 17 19.62 19.84 -3.96
CA ASP A 17 20.03 19.70 -5.36
C ASP A 17 18.83 19.42 -6.28
N ALA A 18 17.89 18.60 -5.87
CA ALA A 18 16.67 18.33 -6.63
C ALA A 18 15.78 19.57 -6.81
N ARG A 19 15.84 20.54 -5.88
CA ARG A 19 15.06 21.78 -5.92
C ARG A 19 15.62 22.86 -6.87
N ARG A 20 16.81 22.70 -7.43
CA ARG A 20 17.46 23.74 -8.29
C ARG A 20 16.87 23.87 -9.71
N GLY A 21 15.74 23.32 -9.97
CA GLY A 21 14.69 23.89 -10.81
C GLY A 21 14.68 23.53 -12.30
N ASP A 22 15.76 23.31 -13.06
CA ASP A 22 15.69 23.16 -14.53
C ASP A 22 16.32 21.88 -15.10
N ARG A 23 16.84 21.00 -14.24
CA ARG A 23 17.50 19.78 -14.67
C ARG A 23 16.55 18.58 -14.52
N ARG A 24 16.46 17.77 -15.55
CA ARG A 24 15.90 16.42 -15.37
C ARG A 24 16.76 15.69 -14.34
N PRO A 25 16.14 14.99 -13.38
CA PRO A 25 16.89 14.15 -12.46
C PRO A 25 17.81 13.21 -13.22
N LYS A 26 19.09 13.18 -12.84
CA LYS A 26 20.12 12.42 -13.55
C LYS A 26 20.31 11.02 -13.00
N ASP A 27 20.06 10.85 -11.71
CA ASP A 27 20.20 9.58 -11.04
C ASP A 27 19.02 9.31 -10.08
N ARG A 28 19.07 8.15 -9.45
CA ARG A 28 18.01 7.71 -8.55
C ARG A 28 17.91 8.58 -7.30
N THR A 29 19.01 9.05 -6.76
CA THR A 29 19.06 9.90 -5.56
C THR A 29 18.34 11.22 -5.83
N GLU A 30 18.64 11.89 -6.95
CA GLU A 30 17.98 13.12 -7.37
C GLU A 30 16.47 12.93 -7.54
N VAL A 31 16.04 11.81 -8.15
CA VAL A 31 14.62 11.48 -8.31
C VAL A 31 13.92 11.35 -6.96
N TYR A 32 14.49 10.59 -6.03
CA TYR A 32 13.87 10.38 -4.72
C TYR A 32 13.93 11.62 -3.83
N ALA A 33 14.94 12.47 -3.96
CA ALA A 33 14.98 13.76 -3.29
C ALA A 33 13.83 14.68 -3.75
N GLU A 34 13.56 14.74 -5.05
CA GLU A 34 12.39 15.45 -5.59
C GLU A 34 11.07 14.86 -5.07
N GLN A 35 10.94 13.53 -5.08
CA GLN A 35 9.74 12.85 -4.58
C GLN A 35 9.50 13.12 -3.10
N ALA A 36 10.54 13.08 -2.27
CA ALA A 36 10.45 13.42 -0.84
C ALA A 36 10.00 14.88 -0.62
N GLY A 37 10.52 15.80 -1.42
CA GLY A 37 10.10 17.21 -1.39
C GLY A 37 8.61 17.38 -1.75
N TRP A 38 8.12 16.63 -2.71
CA TRP A 38 6.71 16.63 -3.08
C TRP A 38 5.83 16.05 -1.95
N LEU A 39 6.23 14.91 -1.38
CA LEU A 39 5.49 14.27 -0.28
C LEU A 39 5.41 15.18 0.96
N ALA A 40 6.49 15.90 1.28
CA ALA A 40 6.52 16.85 2.39
C ALA A 40 5.50 18.01 2.20
N GLN A 41 5.25 18.40 0.96
CA GLN A 41 4.27 19.44 0.61
C GLN A 41 2.84 18.89 0.50
N ASN A 42 2.69 17.56 0.37
CA ASN A 42 1.41 16.86 0.23
C ASN A 42 1.30 15.77 1.31
N PRO A 43 1.14 16.14 2.59
CA PRO A 43 1.26 15.22 3.72
C PRO A 43 0.08 14.25 3.88
N SER A 44 -0.99 14.41 3.10
CA SER A 44 -2.15 13.53 3.16
C SER A 44 -2.80 13.36 1.79
N GLU A 45 -3.42 12.21 1.59
CA GLU A 45 -4.17 11.89 0.38
C GLU A 45 -5.50 11.25 0.76
N VAL A 46 -6.55 11.57 -0.01
CA VAL A 46 -7.87 10.95 0.14
C VAL A 46 -7.95 9.75 -0.79
N VAL A 47 -8.00 8.56 -0.22
CA VAL A 47 -8.15 7.30 -0.95
C VAL A 47 -9.63 6.91 -0.99
N VAL A 48 -10.23 6.87 -2.18
CA VAL A 48 -11.63 6.51 -2.37
C VAL A 48 -11.77 5.00 -2.49
N LEU A 49 -12.44 4.39 -1.53
CA LEU A 49 -12.74 2.96 -1.51
C LEU A 49 -14.19 2.72 -1.92
N GLN A 50 -14.42 1.64 -2.66
CA GLN A 50 -15.76 1.28 -3.14
C GLN A 50 -16.01 -0.20 -2.97
N ALA A 51 -17.27 -0.57 -2.74
CA ALA A 51 -17.74 -1.94 -2.83
C ALA A 51 -19.11 -1.99 -3.50
N ALA A 52 -19.35 -3.10 -4.19
CA ALA A 52 -20.65 -3.43 -4.77
C ALA A 52 -20.93 -4.92 -4.58
N ARG A 53 -22.21 -5.28 -4.59
CA ARG A 53 -22.66 -6.68 -4.58
C ARG A 53 -23.53 -6.97 -5.81
N VAL A 54 -23.25 -8.06 -6.49
CA VAL A 54 -24.06 -8.56 -7.60
C VAL A 54 -24.37 -10.03 -7.32
N GLY A 55 -25.58 -10.30 -6.82
CA GLY A 55 -25.94 -11.63 -6.34
C GLY A 55 -25.01 -12.10 -5.22
N GLY A 56 -24.28 -13.18 -5.45
CA GLY A 56 -23.28 -13.74 -4.50
C GLY A 56 -21.86 -13.20 -4.68
N LEU A 57 -21.61 -12.31 -5.65
CA LEU A 57 -20.30 -11.73 -5.93
C LEU A 57 -20.16 -10.40 -5.20
N GLY A 58 -19.11 -10.27 -4.40
CA GLY A 58 -18.60 -8.99 -3.89
C GLY A 58 -17.54 -8.41 -4.82
N ILE A 59 -17.64 -7.13 -5.10
CA ILE A 59 -16.65 -6.39 -5.90
C ILE A 59 -16.15 -5.24 -5.04
N THR A 60 -14.84 -5.16 -4.84
CA THR A 60 -14.20 -4.02 -4.19
C THR A 60 -13.32 -3.27 -5.18
N ALA A 61 -13.13 -1.98 -4.96
CA ALA A 61 -12.28 -1.15 -5.79
C ALA A 61 -11.49 -0.14 -4.93
N CYS A 62 -10.22 0.04 -5.26
CA CYS A 62 -9.36 1.07 -4.68
C CYS A 62 -8.40 1.64 -5.74
N PRO A 63 -7.92 2.88 -5.57
CA PRO A 63 -7.03 3.54 -6.53
C PRO A 63 -5.56 3.13 -6.35
N ASN A 64 -5.29 2.02 -5.68
CA ASN A 64 -3.93 1.60 -5.33
C ASN A 64 -3.47 0.39 -6.13
N GLU A 65 -2.15 0.24 -6.26
CA GLU A 65 -1.51 -1.00 -6.71
C GLU A 65 -1.37 -1.95 -5.53
N VAL A 66 -2.20 -2.99 -5.53
CA VAL A 66 -2.39 -3.90 -4.38
C VAL A 66 -1.53 -5.16 -4.53
N TYR A 67 -0.83 -5.52 -3.48
CA TYR A 67 -0.11 -6.79 -3.41
C TYR A 67 -1.06 -7.99 -3.45
N ALA A 68 -0.61 -9.09 -4.04
CA ALA A 68 -1.38 -10.33 -4.08
C ALA A 68 -1.78 -10.83 -2.68
N ALA A 69 -0.89 -10.67 -1.70
CA ALA A 69 -1.15 -11.01 -0.30
C ALA A 69 -2.36 -10.26 0.27
N THR A 70 -2.48 -8.96 0.02
CA THR A 70 -3.63 -8.15 0.44
C THR A 70 -4.92 -8.63 -0.23
N GLY A 71 -4.88 -8.94 -1.53
CA GLY A 71 -6.00 -9.52 -2.24
C GLY A 71 -6.43 -10.88 -1.67
N LEU A 72 -5.49 -11.70 -1.22
CA LEU A 72 -5.77 -12.97 -0.54
C LEU A 72 -6.38 -12.74 0.85
N LYS A 73 -5.84 -11.80 1.66
CA LYS A 73 -6.41 -11.40 2.94
C LYS A 73 -7.86 -10.94 2.79
N LEU A 74 -8.13 -10.08 1.79
CA LEU A 74 -9.47 -9.58 1.48
C LEU A 74 -10.45 -10.71 1.16
N LYS A 75 -10.08 -11.60 0.23
CA LYS A 75 -10.93 -12.76 -0.16
C LYS A 75 -11.18 -13.70 1.00
N ALA A 76 -10.17 -13.96 1.81
CA ALA A 76 -10.29 -14.86 2.97
C ALA A 76 -11.27 -14.32 4.02
N GLN A 77 -11.24 -13.01 4.26
CA GLN A 77 -12.07 -12.36 5.27
C GLN A 77 -13.42 -11.86 4.76
N SER A 78 -13.62 -11.79 3.45
CA SER A 78 -14.88 -11.32 2.86
C SER A 78 -16.09 -12.10 3.40
N PRO A 79 -17.20 -11.42 3.70
CA PRO A 79 -18.45 -12.09 4.06
C PRO A 79 -19.08 -12.86 2.90
N LEU A 80 -18.69 -12.56 1.67
CA LEU A 80 -19.18 -13.20 0.45
C LEU A 80 -18.25 -14.33 0.01
N ALA A 81 -18.82 -15.42 -0.52
CA ALA A 81 -18.03 -16.58 -0.95
C ALA A 81 -17.11 -16.27 -2.13
N THR A 82 -17.56 -15.41 -3.01
CA THR A 82 -16.79 -14.93 -4.16
C THR A 82 -16.54 -13.43 -4.04
N THR A 83 -15.29 -13.01 -4.13
CA THR A 83 -14.90 -11.59 -4.04
C THR A 83 -13.84 -11.28 -5.08
N MET A 84 -14.05 -10.19 -5.81
CA MET A 84 -13.11 -9.61 -6.76
C MET A 84 -12.62 -8.26 -6.23
N ASN A 85 -11.31 -8.03 -6.29
CA ASN A 85 -10.73 -6.71 -6.01
C ASN A 85 -10.25 -6.06 -7.31
N VAL A 86 -10.70 -4.84 -7.58
CA VAL A 86 -10.26 -4.03 -8.72
C VAL A 86 -9.25 -3.00 -8.21
N THR A 87 -8.04 -3.10 -8.71
CA THR A 87 -6.94 -2.20 -8.39
C THR A 87 -6.86 -1.06 -9.40
N LEU A 88 -6.21 0.06 -9.04
CA LEU A 88 -6.12 1.26 -9.87
C LEU A 88 -7.48 1.77 -10.35
N ALA A 89 -8.51 1.57 -9.56
CA ALA A 89 -9.86 2.00 -9.87
C ALA A 89 -10.09 3.44 -9.41
N ASN A 90 -10.52 4.30 -10.31
CA ASN A 90 -10.85 5.71 -10.06
C ASN A 90 -9.66 6.55 -9.55
N GLY A 91 -8.43 6.16 -9.90
CA GLY A 91 -7.23 6.88 -9.51
C GLY A 91 -5.97 6.01 -9.56
N ALA A 92 -4.85 6.62 -9.16
CA ALA A 92 -3.54 5.98 -9.10
C ALA A 92 -2.78 6.50 -7.87
N SER A 93 -3.18 6.05 -6.68
CA SER A 93 -2.59 6.45 -5.39
C SER A 93 -1.37 5.59 -4.99
N GLY A 94 -0.74 4.95 -5.96
CA GLY A 94 0.50 4.20 -5.82
C GLY A 94 0.38 2.86 -5.08
N TYR A 95 1.53 2.29 -4.78
CA TYR A 95 1.65 1.00 -4.11
C TYR A 95 1.23 1.04 -2.64
N ILE A 96 0.59 -0.03 -2.18
CA ILE A 96 0.30 -0.28 -0.76
C ILE A 96 0.89 -1.62 -0.34
N PRO A 97 2.20 -1.67 -0.07
CA PRO A 97 2.83 -2.87 0.46
C PRO A 97 2.26 -3.22 1.84
N PRO A 98 2.04 -4.51 2.14
CA PRO A 98 1.84 -4.93 3.52
C PRO A 98 2.99 -4.47 4.42
N PRO A 99 2.75 -4.14 5.70
CA PRO A 99 3.79 -3.62 6.61
C PRO A 99 5.05 -4.48 6.68
N GLU A 100 4.90 -5.80 6.59
CA GLU A 100 6.00 -6.76 6.59
C GLU A 100 6.91 -6.70 5.35
N GLN A 101 6.51 -5.99 4.30
CA GLN A 101 7.33 -5.81 3.09
C GLN A 101 8.31 -4.64 3.20
N PHE A 102 8.03 -3.65 4.05
CA PHE A 102 8.88 -2.46 4.15
C PHE A 102 10.33 -2.78 4.56
N PRO A 103 10.59 -3.64 5.57
CA PRO A 103 11.97 -4.01 5.92
C PRO A 103 12.72 -4.76 4.81
N LEU A 104 11.99 -5.38 3.87
CA LEU A 104 12.59 -6.09 2.74
C LEU A 104 13.00 -5.15 1.60
N GLY A 105 12.51 -3.90 1.62
CA GLY A 105 12.84 -2.89 0.63
C GLY A 105 12.22 -3.16 -0.75
N GLY A 106 12.81 -2.53 -1.76
CA GLY A 106 12.34 -2.56 -3.13
C GLY A 106 11.55 -1.30 -3.50
N TYR A 107 11.43 -1.02 -4.80
CA TYR A 107 10.90 0.25 -5.31
C TYR A 107 9.46 0.55 -4.85
N THR A 108 8.68 -0.46 -4.54
CA THR A 108 7.31 -0.34 -4.03
C THR A 108 7.21 0.17 -2.59
N THR A 109 8.34 0.16 -1.87
CA THR A 109 8.45 0.65 -0.48
C THR A 109 9.24 1.95 -0.36
N TRP A 110 9.87 2.41 -1.45
CA TRP A 110 10.64 3.64 -1.43
C TRP A 110 9.72 4.85 -1.52
N PRO A 111 9.87 5.84 -0.61
CA PRO A 111 9.00 7.01 -0.57
C PRO A 111 9.03 7.82 -1.87
N ALA A 112 7.92 7.80 -2.59
CA ALA A 112 7.70 8.53 -3.82
C ALA A 112 6.19 8.70 -4.05
N ARG A 113 5.78 9.50 -5.03
CA ARG A 113 4.36 9.61 -5.42
C ARG A 113 3.72 8.26 -5.77
N THR A 114 4.54 7.31 -6.21
CA THR A 114 4.13 5.94 -6.54
C THR A 114 4.11 4.98 -5.34
N ALA A 115 4.58 5.41 -4.17
CA ALA A 115 4.61 4.66 -2.91
C ALA A 115 4.63 5.65 -1.72
N GLY A 116 3.73 6.63 -1.74
CA GLY A 116 3.73 7.76 -0.81
C GLY A 116 2.89 7.56 0.45
N LEU A 117 2.10 6.51 0.52
CA LEU A 117 1.25 6.27 1.68
C LEU A 117 2.05 5.67 2.84
N GLU A 118 1.57 5.90 4.05
CA GLU A 118 2.21 5.41 5.28
C GLU A 118 2.28 3.87 5.33
N VAL A 119 3.21 3.33 6.14
CA VAL A 119 3.39 1.87 6.33
C VAL A 119 2.10 1.17 6.76
N GLY A 120 1.24 1.85 7.54
CA GLY A 120 -0.06 1.35 7.98
C GLY A 120 -1.20 1.51 6.96
N ALA A 121 -0.95 1.98 5.75
CA ALA A 121 -2.01 2.24 4.76
C ALA A 121 -2.71 0.96 4.29
N GLU A 122 -1.96 -0.10 4.01
CA GLU A 122 -2.54 -1.37 3.53
C GLU A 122 -3.57 -1.95 4.52
N PRO A 123 -3.28 -2.12 5.82
CA PRO A 123 -4.27 -2.60 6.77
C PRO A 123 -5.51 -1.71 6.88
N LYS A 124 -5.35 -0.39 6.81
CA LYS A 124 -6.47 0.56 6.86
C LYS A 124 -7.37 0.45 5.64
N ILE A 125 -6.77 0.34 4.45
CA ILE A 125 -7.50 0.16 3.19
C ILE A 125 -8.21 -1.19 3.18
N LEU A 126 -7.55 -2.27 3.59
CA LEU A 126 -8.14 -3.60 3.70
C LEU A 126 -9.34 -3.59 4.65
N ASP A 127 -9.22 -2.98 5.83
CA ASP A 127 -10.30 -2.86 6.80
C ASP A 127 -11.49 -2.06 6.22
N GLY A 128 -11.23 -0.93 5.56
CA GLY A 128 -12.25 -0.14 4.89
C GLY A 128 -12.99 -0.91 3.80
N LEU A 129 -12.28 -1.67 2.96
CA LEU A 129 -12.90 -2.50 1.92
C LEU A 129 -13.75 -3.63 2.52
N LEU A 130 -13.29 -4.25 3.61
CA LEU A 130 -14.06 -5.28 4.32
C LEU A 130 -15.31 -4.69 4.97
N SER A 131 -15.23 -3.52 5.58
CA SER A 131 -16.39 -2.82 6.15
C SER A 131 -17.44 -2.52 5.08
N LEU A 132 -17.01 -2.03 3.92
CA LEU A 132 -17.93 -1.82 2.79
C LEU A 132 -18.56 -3.11 2.29
N LEU A 133 -17.83 -4.23 2.28
CA LEU A 133 -18.40 -5.55 1.93
C LEU A 133 -19.42 -6.03 2.97
N GLU A 134 -19.20 -5.76 4.25
CA GLU A 134 -20.18 -6.03 5.31
C GLU A 134 -21.46 -5.24 5.07
N ASP A 135 -21.33 -3.93 4.75
CA ASP A 135 -22.47 -3.06 4.49
C ASP A 135 -23.31 -3.55 3.30
N VAL A 136 -22.68 -3.86 2.15
CA VAL A 136 -23.41 -4.27 0.94
C VAL A 136 -23.92 -5.70 1.00
N SER A 137 -23.34 -6.54 1.87
CA SER A 137 -23.77 -7.94 2.04
C SER A 137 -24.82 -8.12 3.14
N GLY A 138 -24.80 -7.27 4.16
CA GLY A 138 -25.57 -7.44 5.39
C GLY A 138 -25.05 -8.58 6.28
N ALA A 139 -23.79 -9.02 6.10
CA ALA A 139 -23.19 -10.13 6.83
C ALA A 139 -21.80 -9.73 7.35
N SER A 140 -21.41 -10.23 8.50
CA SER A 140 -20.10 -9.96 9.09
C SER A 140 -18.99 -10.67 8.34
N ARG A 141 -17.82 -10.02 8.30
CA ARG A 141 -16.59 -10.59 7.73
C ARG A 141 -16.15 -11.85 8.47
N ARG A 142 -15.45 -12.71 7.77
CA ARG A 142 -14.82 -13.91 8.36
C ARG A 142 -13.59 -13.51 9.18
N PRO A 143 -13.18 -14.34 10.15
CA PRO A 143 -11.95 -14.09 10.92
C PRO A 143 -10.73 -13.92 10.02
N ALA A 144 -9.82 -13.08 10.45
CA ALA A 144 -8.55 -12.91 9.76
C ALA A 144 -7.75 -14.21 9.76
N ILE A 145 -7.19 -14.54 8.61
CA ILE A 145 -6.24 -15.65 8.44
C ILE A 145 -4.93 -15.12 7.89
N ASP A 146 -3.85 -15.79 8.21
CA ASP A 146 -2.56 -15.53 7.58
C ASP A 146 -2.62 -16.03 6.12
N PRO A 147 -2.41 -15.16 5.12
CA PRO A 147 -2.51 -15.53 3.72
C PRO A 147 -1.29 -16.33 3.21
N TYR A 148 -0.22 -16.40 4.02
CA TYR A 148 1.01 -17.04 3.59
C TYR A 148 1.06 -18.52 3.97
N PRO A 149 1.39 -19.41 3.04
CA PRO A 149 1.75 -20.79 3.36
C PRO A 149 2.92 -20.84 4.36
N PRO A 150 3.03 -21.91 5.18
CA PRO A 150 4.06 -22.00 6.21
C PRO A 150 5.50 -21.77 5.70
N GLU A 151 5.82 -22.33 4.53
CA GLU A 151 7.13 -22.18 3.87
C GLU A 151 7.41 -20.73 3.44
N VAL A 152 6.39 -19.99 3.03
CA VAL A 152 6.52 -18.58 2.67
C VAL A 152 6.70 -17.72 3.93
N ARG A 153 5.94 -18.01 4.98
CA ARG A 153 6.10 -17.35 6.29
C ARG A 153 7.52 -17.51 6.83
N GLU A 154 8.07 -18.71 6.78
CA GLU A 154 9.42 -18.95 7.25
C GLU A 154 10.46 -18.17 6.44
N ARG A 155 10.31 -18.10 5.12
CA ARG A 155 11.20 -17.29 4.26
C ARG A 155 11.10 -15.78 4.61
N ILE A 156 9.91 -15.27 4.83
CA ILE A 156 9.70 -13.89 5.27
C ILE A 156 10.37 -13.66 6.63
N ARG A 157 10.18 -14.54 7.60
CA ARG A 157 10.79 -14.47 8.93
C ARG A 157 12.33 -14.42 8.86
N VAL A 158 12.92 -15.27 8.06
CA VAL A 158 14.38 -15.32 7.86
C VAL A 158 14.87 -14.01 7.23
N ALA A 159 14.19 -13.52 6.20
CA ALA A 159 14.57 -12.28 5.53
C ALA A 159 14.44 -11.05 6.46
N LEU A 160 13.39 -10.98 7.27
CA LEU A 160 13.22 -9.92 8.27
C LEU A 160 14.30 -9.97 9.35
N ALA A 161 14.68 -11.15 9.82
CA ALA A 161 15.76 -11.31 10.79
C ALA A 161 17.11 -10.85 10.21
N ALA A 162 17.39 -11.14 8.95
CA ALA A 162 18.58 -10.66 8.25
C ALA A 162 18.59 -9.14 8.07
N ALA A 163 17.45 -8.53 7.73
CA ALA A 163 17.32 -7.08 7.55
C ALA A 163 17.42 -6.29 8.86
N GLY A 164 17.02 -6.87 10.00
CA GLY A 164 17.10 -6.25 11.33
C GLY A 164 18.50 -6.26 11.96
N ASN A 165 19.46 -6.99 11.37
CA ASN A 165 20.83 -7.09 11.85
C ASN A 165 21.82 -6.18 11.06
N THR A 166 21.34 -5.33 10.16
CA THR A 166 22.11 -4.32 9.42
C THR A 166 21.76 -2.92 9.89
#